data_536b7a7547d04b87d4ab0570de0e251f
#
_entry.id   536b7a7547d04b87d4ab0570de0e251f
#
_cell.length_a   1.000
_cell.length_b   1.000
_cell.length_c   1.000
_cell.angle_alpha   90.00
_cell.angle_beta   90.00
_cell.angle_gamma   90.00
#
_symmetry.space_group_name_H-M   'P 1'
#
loop_
_entity.id
_entity.type
_entity.pdbx_description
1 polymer ?
#
loop_
_entity_poly.entity_id
_entity_poly.type
_entity_poly.pdbx_seq_one_letter_code
_entity_poly.pdbx_strand_id
1 'polypeptide(L)'
;MQVELFLLILSTLFFASILAGKAGSRFGVPALLLFLGVGMLFGSDGLGIHFDNIKLAQMIGTVALSAILFSGGLDTKFGDIKPVLGPGVSLATLGVLITALATGSILYFLLPQRIGIGLMGCLLLASTMSSTDSASVFSILRGKGLRLKHNLRPTLELESGANDPMAYVLVLTFISLVQQGGGSWGGAIAMLVVQLVVGAVAGWLFGKALVWFVNKVNLDNTALYPILVLAGSFFVFAATFYMKGNSYLAVYIAGLVVGNNRFVHRRSTRSFFDGITWLAQLSMFLTLGLLVNPSELKEVWVAGLIISFVMIFLTRPLAVFLSLAPFRRYTFRDRLFVSWVGLRGAVPIIFAITCRAAGIPHSEVMFNIVFLCTLVSLVTQGTTLPLIARWLGISEPPEAGRPELSQDFDIDFPEEIKSATAEAEVTSAMLERGTRMMDFRLPEKTLVIMVKRGENYFVPTGKTTLHLGDRLMILSDSQPELDAALLALGIAPPPSDTPSNPRRKWTDIFFDEQM
;
A
#
# COMPACT_ATOMS: atom_id res chain seq x y z
N MET A 1 9.18 29.03 18.03
CA MET A 1 10.40 28.19 17.89
C MET A 1 11.24 28.80 16.77
N GLN A 2 12.53 28.99 16.99
CA GLN A 2 13.43 29.50 15.94
C GLN A 2 13.50 28.48 14.79
N VAL A 3 13.57 28.94 13.56
CA VAL A 3 13.55 28.07 12.37
C VAL A 3 14.71 27.07 12.39
N GLU A 4 15.87 27.51 12.86
CA GLU A 4 17.07 26.70 12.97
C GLU A 4 16.89 25.54 13.95
N LEU A 5 16.25 25.78 15.09
CA LEU A 5 15.95 24.75 16.07
C LEU A 5 14.93 23.73 15.51
N PHE A 6 13.93 24.22 14.80
CA PHE A 6 12.96 23.35 14.12
C PHE A 6 13.63 22.43 13.10
N LEU A 7 14.49 22.99 12.24
CA LEU A 7 15.23 22.22 11.25
C LEU A 7 16.19 21.22 11.91
N LEU A 8 16.85 21.58 13.00
CA LEU A 8 17.73 20.69 13.74
C LEU A 8 16.95 19.49 14.32
N ILE A 9 15.80 19.75 14.95
CA ILE A 9 14.95 18.70 15.52
C ILE A 9 14.44 17.79 14.39
N LEU A 10 13.87 18.36 13.32
CA LEU A 10 13.31 17.61 12.22
C LEU A 10 14.37 16.72 11.52
N SER A 11 15.55 17.28 11.23
CA SER A 11 16.64 16.52 10.64
C SER A 11 17.14 15.40 11.55
N THR A 12 17.30 15.67 12.84
CA THR A 12 17.72 14.67 13.84
C THR A 12 16.72 13.52 13.93
N LEU A 13 15.42 13.82 13.96
CA LEU A 13 14.34 12.82 13.97
C LEU A 13 14.38 11.94 12.70
N PHE A 14 14.56 12.55 11.52
CA PHE A 14 14.65 11.81 10.27
C PHE A 14 15.90 10.92 10.24
N PHE A 15 17.07 11.44 10.58
CA PHE A 15 18.29 10.64 10.65
C PHE A 15 18.16 9.49 11.64
N ALA A 16 17.69 9.75 12.86
CA ALA A 16 17.50 8.72 13.88
C ALA A 16 16.55 7.62 13.39
N SER A 17 15.45 8.00 12.75
CA SER A 17 14.44 7.05 12.23
C SER A 17 15.00 6.19 11.10
N ILE A 18 15.70 6.78 10.13
CA ILE A 18 16.31 6.03 9.01
C ILE A 18 17.37 5.06 9.52
N LEU A 19 18.22 5.49 10.47
CA LEU A 19 19.24 4.63 11.08
C LEU A 19 18.60 3.50 11.92
N ALA A 20 17.57 3.82 12.69
CA ALA A 20 16.80 2.82 13.44
C ALA A 20 16.16 1.79 12.49
N GLY A 21 15.53 2.25 11.40
CA GLY A 21 14.95 1.38 10.37
C GLY A 21 15.97 0.43 9.75
N LYS A 22 17.17 0.94 9.42
CA LYS A 22 18.28 0.12 8.91
C LYS A 22 18.76 -0.91 9.94
N ALA A 23 18.89 -0.51 11.21
CA ALA A 23 19.29 -1.42 12.28
C ALA A 23 18.23 -2.51 12.50
N GLY A 24 16.97 -2.14 12.54
CA GLY A 24 15.85 -3.07 12.78
C GLY A 24 15.63 -4.09 11.69
N SER A 25 15.94 -3.76 10.44
CA SER A 25 15.83 -4.71 9.33
C SER A 25 16.67 -5.97 9.53
N ARG A 26 17.80 -5.86 10.23
CA ARG A 26 18.66 -7.00 10.60
C ARG A 26 17.96 -7.96 11.60
N PHE A 27 17.09 -7.42 12.45
CA PHE A 27 16.35 -8.19 13.47
C PHE A 27 14.94 -8.59 12.99
N GLY A 28 14.56 -8.20 11.77
CA GLY A 28 13.23 -8.47 11.22
C GLY A 28 12.11 -7.63 11.84
N VAL A 29 12.47 -6.52 12.47
CA VAL A 29 11.51 -5.56 13.05
C VAL A 29 11.01 -4.64 11.93
N PRO A 30 9.68 -4.42 11.80
CA PRO A 30 9.14 -3.49 10.81
C PRO A 30 9.69 -2.07 11.02
N ALA A 31 10.16 -1.42 9.94
CA ALA A 31 10.73 -0.06 10.01
C ALA A 31 9.75 0.96 10.59
N LEU A 32 8.47 0.82 10.28
CA LEU A 32 7.41 1.71 10.76
C LEU A 32 7.25 1.69 12.28
N LEU A 33 7.44 0.51 12.91
CA LEU A 33 7.46 0.38 14.37
C LEU A 33 8.62 1.18 14.99
N LEU A 34 9.76 1.19 14.31
CA LEU A 34 10.94 1.92 14.78
C LEU A 34 10.78 3.43 14.60
N PHE A 35 10.14 3.88 13.52
CA PHE A 35 9.83 5.30 13.35
C PHE A 35 8.88 5.80 14.45
N LEU A 36 7.87 4.99 14.78
CA LEU A 36 6.97 5.24 15.89
C LEU A 36 7.73 5.31 17.21
N GLY A 37 8.61 4.33 17.47
CA GLY A 37 9.44 4.25 18.67
C GLY A 37 10.39 5.44 18.82
N VAL A 38 11.01 5.90 17.72
CA VAL A 38 11.83 7.12 17.71
C VAL A 38 10.97 8.33 18.08
N GLY A 39 9.77 8.48 17.49
CA GLY A 39 8.83 9.54 17.86
C GLY A 39 8.51 9.54 19.36
N MET A 40 8.21 8.37 19.93
CA MET A 40 7.94 8.24 21.38
C MET A 40 9.17 8.59 22.25
N LEU A 41 10.37 8.16 21.81
CA LEU A 41 11.61 8.44 22.55
C LEU A 41 11.92 9.94 22.60
N PHE A 42 11.62 10.66 21.53
CA PHE A 42 11.83 12.11 21.46
C PHE A 42 10.64 12.90 22.03
N GLY A 43 9.49 12.28 22.22
CA GLY A 43 8.26 12.89 22.74
C GLY A 43 8.37 13.40 24.17
N SER A 44 7.26 13.88 24.71
CA SER A 44 7.17 14.54 26.03
C SER A 44 7.67 13.69 27.20
N ASP A 45 7.37 12.40 27.20
CA ASP A 45 7.82 11.44 28.23
C ASP A 45 9.28 10.97 28.05
N GLY A 46 9.90 11.24 26.88
CA GLY A 46 11.27 10.86 26.57
C GLY A 46 12.23 12.05 26.66
N LEU A 47 12.65 12.59 25.50
CA LEU A 47 13.59 13.72 25.43
C LEU A 47 12.92 15.09 25.57
N GLY A 48 11.59 15.15 25.82
CA GLY A 48 10.90 16.37 26.19
C GLY A 48 10.45 17.23 25.01
N ILE A 49 10.34 16.69 23.81
CA ILE A 49 9.74 17.43 22.70
C ILE A 49 8.22 17.38 22.85
N HIS A 50 7.62 18.51 23.20
CA HIS A 50 6.17 18.63 23.32
C HIS A 50 5.54 18.89 21.95
N PHE A 51 4.67 17.96 21.51
CA PHE A 51 3.90 18.08 20.28
C PHE A 51 2.42 17.78 20.56
N ASP A 52 1.65 18.86 20.85
CA ASP A 52 0.25 18.73 21.27
C ASP A 52 -0.75 19.24 20.21
N ASN A 53 -0.26 19.63 19.03
CA ASN A 53 -1.09 20.21 18.00
C ASN A 53 -1.83 19.15 17.18
N ILE A 54 -3.03 18.79 17.65
CA ILE A 54 -3.89 17.78 17.01
C ILE A 54 -4.28 18.16 15.58
N LYS A 55 -4.54 19.46 15.29
CA LYS A 55 -4.89 19.93 13.95
C LYS A 55 -3.72 19.76 12.98
N LEU A 56 -2.50 20.06 13.42
CA LEU A 56 -1.29 19.85 12.63
C LEU A 56 -1.04 18.35 12.39
N ALA A 57 -1.19 17.51 13.40
CA ALA A 57 -1.07 16.06 13.27
C ALA A 57 -2.11 15.50 12.28
N GLN A 58 -3.36 15.96 12.35
CA GLN A 58 -4.41 15.58 11.41
C GLN A 58 -4.07 16.02 9.98
N MET A 59 -3.55 17.24 9.80
CA MET A 59 -3.15 17.75 8.49
C MET A 59 -2.01 16.90 7.89
N ILE A 60 -0.96 16.64 8.66
CA ILE A 60 0.16 15.77 8.25
C ILE A 60 -0.36 14.38 7.86
N GLY A 61 -1.20 13.77 8.72
CA GLY A 61 -1.78 12.47 8.47
C GLY A 61 -2.66 12.43 7.21
N THR A 62 -3.48 13.46 6.98
CA THR A 62 -4.34 13.55 5.80
C THR A 62 -3.54 13.67 4.50
N VAL A 63 -2.53 14.56 4.48
CA VAL A 63 -1.64 14.74 3.33
C VAL A 63 -0.83 13.47 3.06
N ALA A 64 -0.26 12.89 4.10
CA ALA A 64 0.50 11.65 4.00
C ALA A 64 -0.35 10.49 3.47
N LEU A 65 -1.52 10.26 4.06
CA LEU A 65 -2.41 9.17 3.66
C LEU A 65 -2.91 9.35 2.22
N SER A 66 -3.23 10.59 1.80
CA SER A 66 -3.66 10.83 0.42
C SER A 66 -2.54 10.50 -0.58
N ALA A 67 -1.28 10.88 -0.30
CA ALA A 67 -0.14 10.55 -1.15
C ALA A 67 0.14 9.04 -1.19
N ILE A 68 0.06 8.36 -0.04
CA ILE A 68 0.24 6.90 0.08
C ILE A 68 -0.83 6.15 -0.72
N LEU A 69 -2.10 6.54 -0.59
CA LEU A 69 -3.20 5.90 -1.32
C LEU A 69 -3.11 6.12 -2.83
N PHE A 70 -2.73 7.32 -3.27
CA PHE A 70 -2.51 7.59 -4.69
C PHE A 70 -1.38 6.72 -5.24
N SER A 71 -0.25 6.66 -4.54
CA SER A 71 0.89 5.82 -4.90
C SER A 71 0.51 4.34 -4.95
N GLY A 72 -0.22 3.84 -3.94
CA GLY A 72 -0.74 2.47 -3.93
C GLY A 72 -1.63 2.17 -5.14
N GLY A 73 -2.52 3.11 -5.51
CA GLY A 73 -3.32 3.00 -6.74
C GLY A 73 -2.47 3.02 -8.01
N LEU A 74 -1.45 3.89 -8.06
CA LEU A 74 -0.53 4.04 -9.20
C LEU A 74 0.26 2.75 -9.48
N ASP A 75 0.63 2.01 -8.44
CA ASP A 75 1.40 0.77 -8.54
C ASP A 75 0.53 -0.46 -8.81
N THR A 76 -0.76 -0.38 -8.51
CA THR A 76 -1.70 -1.49 -8.68
C THR A 76 -2.02 -1.70 -10.16
N LYS A 77 -1.68 -2.89 -10.70
CA LYS A 77 -2.01 -3.25 -12.08
C LYS A 77 -3.42 -3.81 -12.16
N PHE A 78 -4.24 -3.26 -13.05
CA PHE A 78 -5.63 -3.69 -13.23
C PHE A 78 -5.74 -5.16 -13.69
N GLY A 79 -4.79 -5.62 -14.52
CA GLY A 79 -4.71 -7.02 -14.94
C GLY A 79 -4.61 -7.98 -13.76
N ASP A 80 -3.79 -7.64 -12.74
CA ASP A 80 -3.57 -8.48 -11.57
C ASP A 80 -4.78 -8.49 -10.62
N ILE A 81 -5.48 -7.34 -10.50
CA ILE A 81 -6.64 -7.23 -9.61
C ILE A 81 -7.96 -7.68 -10.24
N LYS A 82 -8.09 -7.67 -11.57
CA LYS A 82 -9.32 -8.09 -12.27
C LYS A 82 -9.85 -9.46 -11.82
N PRO A 83 -9.02 -10.52 -11.70
CA PRO A 83 -9.49 -11.83 -11.23
C PRO A 83 -9.92 -11.85 -9.76
N VAL A 84 -9.52 -10.85 -8.97
CA VAL A 84 -9.74 -10.78 -7.51
C VAL A 84 -10.65 -9.61 -7.10
N LEU A 85 -11.27 -8.90 -8.07
CA LEU A 85 -12.15 -7.77 -7.79
C LEU A 85 -13.27 -8.11 -6.80
N GLY A 86 -14.02 -9.18 -7.06
CA GLY A 86 -15.12 -9.59 -6.19
C GLY A 86 -14.66 -9.84 -4.75
N PRO A 87 -13.70 -10.76 -4.51
CA PRO A 87 -13.20 -11.03 -3.17
C PRO A 87 -12.56 -9.81 -2.48
N GLY A 88 -11.74 -9.05 -3.21
CA GLY A 88 -11.06 -7.87 -2.66
C GLY A 88 -12.04 -6.77 -2.26
N VAL A 89 -13.01 -6.45 -3.11
CA VAL A 89 -14.08 -5.47 -2.78
C VAL A 89 -14.94 -5.98 -1.62
N SER A 90 -15.27 -7.28 -1.59
CA SER A 90 -16.03 -7.87 -0.47
C SER A 90 -15.28 -7.72 0.86
N LEU A 91 -13.97 -7.99 0.89
CA LEU A 91 -13.13 -7.80 2.08
C LEU A 91 -13.04 -6.33 2.47
N ALA A 92 -12.82 -5.43 1.50
CA ALA A 92 -12.68 -4.00 1.74
C ALA A 92 -13.99 -3.31 2.18
N THR A 93 -15.15 -3.87 1.87
CA THR A 93 -16.47 -3.28 2.23
C THR A 93 -17.15 -4.08 3.33
N LEU A 94 -17.64 -5.28 3.04
CA LEU A 94 -18.30 -6.14 4.01
C LEU A 94 -17.37 -6.55 5.16
N GLY A 95 -16.11 -6.86 4.84
CA GLY A 95 -15.12 -7.22 5.85
C GLY A 95 -14.88 -6.09 6.85
N VAL A 96 -14.73 -4.87 6.38
CA VAL A 96 -14.58 -3.66 7.23
C VAL A 96 -15.84 -3.43 8.06
N LEU A 97 -17.01 -3.49 7.44
CA LEU A 97 -18.28 -3.30 8.12
C LEU A 97 -18.50 -4.35 9.22
N ILE A 98 -18.31 -5.63 8.90
CA ILE A 98 -18.46 -6.73 9.88
C ILE A 98 -17.44 -6.56 11.01
N THR A 99 -16.17 -6.22 10.69
CA THR A 99 -15.15 -5.97 11.70
C THR A 99 -15.56 -4.84 12.64
N ALA A 100 -16.02 -3.70 12.10
CA ALA A 100 -16.44 -2.55 12.88
C ALA A 100 -17.65 -2.88 13.77
N LEU A 101 -18.70 -3.49 13.21
CA LEU A 101 -19.91 -3.81 13.94
C LEU A 101 -19.67 -4.90 15.00
N ALA A 102 -19.00 -5.99 14.64
CA ALA A 102 -18.72 -7.08 15.58
C ALA A 102 -17.81 -6.62 16.71
N THR A 103 -16.72 -5.93 16.39
CA THR A 103 -15.80 -5.39 17.41
C THR A 103 -16.52 -4.38 18.30
N GLY A 104 -17.23 -3.40 17.73
CA GLY A 104 -17.92 -2.37 18.52
C GLY A 104 -19.00 -2.94 19.42
N SER A 105 -19.77 -3.93 18.95
CA SER A 105 -20.77 -4.63 19.78
C SER A 105 -20.11 -5.40 20.92
N ILE A 106 -19.03 -6.14 20.66
CA ILE A 106 -18.30 -6.87 21.70
C ILE A 106 -17.70 -5.90 22.72
N LEU A 107 -17.13 -4.79 22.26
CA LEU A 107 -16.54 -3.77 23.14
C LEU A 107 -17.57 -3.14 24.08
N TYR A 108 -18.80 -2.92 23.62
CA TYR A 108 -19.88 -2.40 24.44
C TYR A 108 -20.16 -3.27 25.67
N PHE A 109 -20.00 -4.59 25.56
CA PHE A 109 -20.17 -5.53 26.67
C PHE A 109 -18.89 -5.75 27.48
N LEU A 110 -17.70 -5.61 26.87
CA LEU A 110 -16.42 -5.88 27.53
C LEU A 110 -15.82 -4.65 28.23
N LEU A 111 -16.01 -3.46 27.66
CA LEU A 111 -15.47 -2.24 28.27
C LEU A 111 -16.23 -1.91 29.55
N PRO A 112 -15.50 -1.68 30.65
CA PRO A 112 -16.13 -1.29 31.90
C PRO A 112 -16.99 -0.03 31.71
N GLN A 113 -18.19 0.00 32.29
CA GLN A 113 -19.05 1.20 32.30
C GLN A 113 -18.32 2.46 32.83
N ARG A 114 -17.24 2.26 33.61
CA ARG A 114 -16.37 3.34 34.09
C ARG A 114 -15.71 4.19 32.99
N ILE A 115 -15.53 3.63 31.78
CA ILE A 115 -14.94 4.40 30.64
C ILE A 115 -16.00 5.34 30.03
N GLY A 116 -17.30 5.12 30.30
CA GLY A 116 -18.38 6.03 29.89
C GLY A 116 -18.65 6.07 28.37
N ILE A 117 -18.11 5.12 27.59
CA ILE A 117 -18.29 5.06 26.14
C ILE A 117 -19.54 4.24 25.83
N GLY A 118 -20.57 4.90 25.31
CA GLY A 118 -21.79 4.22 24.85
C GLY A 118 -21.61 3.40 23.58
N LEU A 119 -22.66 2.67 23.16
CA LEU A 119 -22.61 1.79 21.98
C LEU A 119 -22.10 2.51 20.72
N MET A 120 -22.58 3.73 20.43
CA MET A 120 -22.13 4.51 19.28
C MET A 120 -20.63 4.85 19.35
N GLY A 121 -20.13 5.16 20.54
CA GLY A 121 -18.70 5.40 20.77
C GLY A 121 -17.87 4.12 20.60
N CYS A 122 -18.37 2.96 21.04
CA CYS A 122 -17.71 1.67 20.81
C CYS A 122 -17.67 1.31 19.31
N LEU A 123 -18.75 1.56 18.56
CA LEU A 123 -18.80 1.38 17.11
C LEU A 123 -17.86 2.35 16.40
N LEU A 124 -17.78 3.60 16.85
CA LEU A 124 -16.81 4.58 16.35
C LEU A 124 -15.37 4.10 16.59
N LEU A 125 -15.03 3.71 17.82
CA LEU A 125 -13.72 3.17 18.17
C LEU A 125 -13.36 1.94 17.33
N ALA A 126 -14.28 1.02 17.14
CA ALA A 126 -14.07 -0.16 16.29
C ALA A 126 -13.88 0.22 14.82
N SER A 127 -14.61 1.23 14.33
CA SER A 127 -14.48 1.72 12.95
C SER A 127 -13.12 2.33 12.67
N THR A 128 -12.52 3.06 13.62
CA THR A 128 -11.15 3.59 13.46
C THR A 128 -10.13 2.47 13.25
N MET A 129 -10.35 1.32 13.88
CA MET A 129 -9.46 0.17 13.82
C MET A 129 -9.84 -0.86 12.77
N SER A 130 -10.83 -0.62 11.91
CA SER A 130 -11.32 -1.63 10.96
C SER A 130 -10.47 -1.75 9.69
N SER A 131 -9.66 -0.75 9.35
CA SER A 131 -8.73 -0.79 8.21
C SER A 131 -7.50 -1.66 8.48
N THR A 132 -6.86 -2.18 7.41
CA THR A 132 -5.66 -3.02 7.48
C THR A 132 -4.59 -2.51 6.52
N ASP A 133 -3.32 -2.69 6.88
CA ASP A 133 -2.16 -2.19 6.14
C ASP A 133 -1.42 -3.32 5.43
N SER A 134 -1.67 -3.50 4.14
CA SER A 134 -0.95 -4.48 3.31
C SER A 134 0.42 -4.00 2.85
N ALA A 135 0.68 -2.69 2.80
CA ALA A 135 1.99 -2.17 2.41
C ALA A 135 3.08 -2.65 3.37
N SER A 136 2.82 -2.57 4.68
CA SER A 136 3.69 -3.13 5.72
C SER A 136 3.85 -4.65 5.57
N VAL A 137 2.77 -5.37 5.27
CA VAL A 137 2.77 -6.82 5.06
C VAL A 137 3.71 -7.20 3.91
N PHE A 138 3.57 -6.56 2.75
CA PHE A 138 4.42 -6.87 1.60
C PHE A 138 5.86 -6.42 1.77
N SER A 139 6.10 -5.34 2.50
CA SER A 139 7.46 -4.95 2.88
C SER A 139 8.15 -6.05 3.70
N ILE A 140 7.45 -6.62 4.69
CA ILE A 140 7.96 -7.72 5.52
C ILE A 140 8.20 -8.99 4.70
N LEU A 141 7.25 -9.38 3.84
CA LEU A 141 7.35 -10.60 3.03
C LEU A 141 8.47 -10.49 1.98
N ARG A 142 8.59 -9.34 1.30
CA ARG A 142 9.68 -9.08 0.35
C ARG A 142 11.05 -9.11 1.02
N GLY A 143 11.19 -8.51 2.20
CA GLY A 143 12.43 -8.56 2.98
C GLY A 143 12.87 -9.98 3.37
N LYS A 144 11.98 -10.97 3.30
CA LYS A 144 12.25 -12.40 3.54
C LYS A 144 12.23 -13.24 2.25
N GLY A 145 12.11 -12.63 1.07
CA GLY A 145 12.05 -13.33 -0.22
C GLY A 145 10.83 -14.27 -0.39
N LEU A 146 9.72 -14.01 0.31
CA LEU A 146 8.54 -14.86 0.29
C LEU A 146 7.52 -14.35 -0.72
N ARG A 147 7.07 -15.24 -1.61
CA ARG A 147 5.93 -15.01 -2.52
C ARG A 147 4.69 -15.72 -2.00
N LEU A 148 3.51 -15.20 -2.33
CA LEU A 148 2.22 -15.76 -1.92
C LEU A 148 1.54 -16.48 -3.09
N LYS A 149 1.00 -17.67 -2.81
CA LYS A 149 0.18 -18.48 -3.73
C LYS A 149 -1.23 -17.90 -3.92
N HIS A 150 -1.98 -18.50 -4.86
CA HIS A 150 -3.43 -18.35 -5.03
C HIS A 150 -3.92 -16.90 -5.24
N ASN A 151 -3.12 -16.04 -5.87
CA ASN A 151 -3.45 -14.62 -6.06
C ASN A 151 -3.78 -13.87 -4.75
N LEU A 152 -3.23 -14.33 -3.62
CA LEU A 152 -3.44 -13.67 -2.32
C LEU A 152 -2.85 -12.27 -2.30
N ARG A 153 -1.70 -12.06 -2.98
CA ARG A 153 -1.08 -10.75 -3.05
C ARG A 153 -2.00 -9.69 -3.68
N PRO A 154 -2.50 -9.86 -4.93
CA PRO A 154 -3.44 -8.89 -5.51
C PRO A 154 -4.72 -8.72 -4.69
N THR A 155 -5.21 -9.79 -4.03
CA THR A 155 -6.39 -9.71 -3.15
C THR A 155 -6.16 -8.78 -1.97
N LEU A 156 -5.02 -8.92 -1.30
CA LEU A 156 -4.65 -8.11 -0.14
C LEU A 156 -4.29 -6.67 -0.54
N GLU A 157 -3.65 -6.47 -1.70
CA GLU A 157 -3.38 -5.13 -2.26
C GLU A 157 -4.69 -4.37 -2.52
N LEU A 158 -5.67 -5.02 -3.15
CA LEU A 158 -6.98 -4.43 -3.42
C LEU A 158 -7.78 -4.20 -2.13
N GLU A 159 -7.76 -5.17 -1.20
CA GLU A 159 -8.40 -5.01 0.11
C GLU A 159 -7.86 -3.76 0.80
N SER A 160 -6.56 -3.65 0.99
CA SER A 160 -5.95 -2.56 1.75
C SER A 160 -6.12 -1.20 1.09
N GLY A 161 -6.02 -1.11 -0.24
CA GLY A 161 -6.22 0.16 -0.94
C GLY A 161 -7.66 0.69 -0.85
N ALA A 162 -8.64 -0.19 -0.67
CA ALA A 162 -10.06 0.17 -0.62
C ALA A 162 -10.68 0.13 0.79
N ASN A 163 -10.05 -0.54 1.77
CA ASN A 163 -10.57 -0.63 3.13
C ASN A 163 -10.40 0.67 3.94
N ASP A 164 -9.31 1.42 3.73
CA ASP A 164 -9.08 2.71 4.38
C ASP A 164 -10.18 3.73 4.04
N PRO A 165 -10.54 3.91 2.74
CA PRO A 165 -11.70 4.70 2.36
C PRO A 165 -13.00 4.25 3.03
N MET A 166 -13.25 2.94 3.11
CA MET A 166 -14.47 2.41 3.73
C MET A 166 -14.49 2.66 5.23
N ALA A 167 -13.38 2.42 5.92
CA ALA A 167 -13.23 2.71 7.35
C ALA A 167 -13.42 4.21 7.64
N TYR A 168 -12.87 5.09 6.80
CA TYR A 168 -13.05 6.54 6.94
C TYR A 168 -14.53 6.96 6.86
N VAL A 169 -15.28 6.42 5.89
CA VAL A 169 -16.72 6.71 5.80
C VAL A 169 -17.46 6.24 7.06
N LEU A 170 -17.13 5.06 7.58
CA LEU A 170 -17.74 4.58 8.83
C LEU A 170 -17.39 5.49 10.01
N VAL A 171 -16.13 5.94 10.11
CA VAL A 171 -15.71 6.88 11.15
C VAL A 171 -16.50 8.17 11.07
N LEU A 172 -16.61 8.80 9.88
CA LEU A 172 -17.40 10.02 9.72
C LEU A 172 -18.88 9.80 10.01
N THR A 173 -19.43 8.67 9.61
CA THR A 173 -20.83 8.29 9.88
C THR A 173 -21.07 8.16 11.38
N PHE A 174 -20.21 7.45 12.11
CA PHE A 174 -20.38 7.30 13.56
C PHE A 174 -20.05 8.59 14.33
N ILE A 175 -19.10 9.43 13.86
CA ILE A 175 -18.92 10.78 14.42
C ILE A 175 -20.21 11.56 14.34
N SER A 176 -20.87 11.58 13.17
CA SER A 176 -22.14 12.28 12.98
C SER A 176 -23.25 11.73 13.90
N LEU A 177 -23.35 10.39 14.03
CA LEU A 177 -24.34 9.76 14.92
C LEU A 177 -24.09 10.07 16.40
N VAL A 178 -22.83 10.09 16.85
CA VAL A 178 -22.47 10.46 18.23
C VAL A 178 -22.83 11.93 18.52
N GLN A 179 -22.49 12.85 17.59
CA GLN A 179 -22.77 14.27 17.74
C GLN A 179 -24.27 14.61 17.71
N GLN A 180 -25.07 13.83 16.97
CA GLN A 180 -26.52 14.01 16.86
C GLN A 180 -27.31 13.23 17.92
N GLY A 181 -26.68 12.62 18.91
CA GLY A 181 -27.35 11.87 19.97
C GLY A 181 -28.08 10.62 19.48
N GLY A 182 -27.60 9.98 18.41
CA GLY A 182 -28.17 8.73 17.89
C GLY A 182 -28.98 8.87 16.59
N GLY A 183 -29.10 10.05 16.01
CA GLY A 183 -29.62 10.44 14.69
C GLY A 183 -30.43 9.43 13.85
N SER A 184 -30.74 9.79 12.61
CA SER A 184 -31.43 8.89 11.68
C SER A 184 -30.46 7.90 11.01
N TRP A 185 -30.62 6.61 11.27
CA TRP A 185 -29.88 5.54 10.58
C TRP A 185 -30.04 5.58 9.06
N GLY A 186 -31.24 5.96 8.58
CA GLY A 186 -31.50 6.12 7.15
C GLY A 186 -30.63 7.21 6.52
N GLY A 187 -30.48 8.35 7.21
CA GLY A 187 -29.59 9.43 6.79
C GLY A 187 -28.12 9.01 6.79
N ALA A 188 -27.70 8.24 7.81
CA ALA A 188 -26.34 7.73 7.91
C ALA A 188 -25.99 6.76 6.76
N ILE A 189 -26.89 5.83 6.43
CA ILE A 189 -26.71 4.90 5.30
C ILE A 189 -26.71 5.65 3.98
N ALA A 190 -27.62 6.61 3.78
CA ALA A 190 -27.64 7.44 2.58
C ALA A 190 -26.33 8.21 2.40
N MET A 191 -25.81 8.82 3.47
CA MET A 191 -24.52 9.52 3.46
C MET A 191 -23.38 8.58 3.08
N LEU A 192 -23.32 7.36 3.63
CA LEU A 192 -22.32 6.34 3.30
C LEU A 192 -22.36 6.01 1.80
N VAL A 193 -23.54 5.72 1.25
CA VAL A 193 -23.70 5.39 -0.18
C VAL A 193 -23.29 6.57 -1.06
N VAL A 194 -23.73 7.78 -0.75
CA VAL A 194 -23.37 8.99 -1.50
C VAL A 194 -21.86 9.21 -1.50
N GLN A 195 -21.21 9.10 -0.34
CA GLN A 195 -19.77 9.28 -0.25
C GLN A 195 -18.99 8.26 -1.09
N LEU A 196 -19.40 6.98 -1.08
CA LEU A 196 -18.76 5.95 -1.88
C LEU A 196 -18.98 6.15 -3.38
N VAL A 197 -20.21 6.44 -3.80
CA VAL A 197 -20.53 6.64 -5.22
C VAL A 197 -19.86 7.91 -5.76
N VAL A 198 -20.01 9.04 -5.08
CA VAL A 198 -19.38 10.29 -5.49
C VAL A 198 -17.86 10.17 -5.50
N GLY A 199 -17.27 9.53 -4.48
CA GLY A 199 -15.83 9.28 -4.41
C GLY A 199 -15.32 8.44 -5.57
N ALA A 200 -16.03 7.36 -5.90
CA ALA A 200 -15.63 6.48 -7.01
C ALA A 200 -15.74 7.18 -8.37
N VAL A 201 -16.86 7.86 -8.63
CA VAL A 201 -17.08 8.59 -9.89
C VAL A 201 -16.10 9.75 -10.05
N ALA A 202 -15.91 10.55 -9.00
CA ALA A 202 -14.96 11.67 -9.01
C ALA A 202 -13.52 11.17 -9.23
N GLY A 203 -13.11 10.10 -8.53
CA GLY A 203 -11.78 9.51 -8.70
C GLY A 203 -11.53 9.03 -10.13
N TRP A 204 -12.50 8.38 -10.74
CA TRP A 204 -12.40 7.95 -12.13
C TRP A 204 -12.36 9.11 -13.11
N LEU A 205 -13.24 10.10 -12.98
CA LEU A 205 -13.31 11.28 -13.86
C LEU A 205 -12.03 12.12 -13.75
N PHE A 206 -11.64 12.49 -12.54
CA PHE A 206 -10.44 13.31 -12.32
C PHE A 206 -9.17 12.54 -12.66
N GLY A 207 -9.12 11.22 -12.41
CA GLY A 207 -7.99 10.39 -12.84
C GLY A 207 -7.82 10.38 -14.35
N LYS A 208 -8.91 10.25 -15.12
CA LYS A 208 -8.89 10.37 -16.59
C LYS A 208 -8.49 11.77 -17.06
N ALA A 209 -9.03 12.81 -16.41
CA ALA A 209 -8.67 14.19 -16.69
C ALA A 209 -7.18 14.46 -16.44
N LEU A 210 -6.64 13.91 -15.34
CA LEU A 210 -5.22 14.04 -14.99
C LEU A 210 -4.32 13.35 -16.03
N VAL A 211 -4.64 12.13 -16.47
CA VAL A 211 -3.90 11.45 -17.54
C VAL A 211 -3.91 12.27 -18.83
N TRP A 212 -5.09 12.76 -19.22
CA TRP A 212 -5.23 13.59 -20.42
C TRP A 212 -4.41 14.87 -20.32
N PHE A 213 -4.46 15.53 -19.15
CA PHE A 213 -3.75 16.79 -18.91
C PHE A 213 -2.22 16.60 -18.95
N VAL A 214 -1.71 15.58 -18.25
CA VAL A 214 -0.28 15.24 -18.20
C VAL A 214 0.26 14.93 -19.60
N ASN A 215 -0.50 14.22 -20.44
CA ASN A 215 -0.09 13.90 -21.80
C ASN A 215 -0.21 15.08 -22.79
N LYS A 216 -1.00 16.10 -22.46
CA LYS A 216 -1.21 17.26 -23.33
C LYS A 216 -0.28 18.43 -23.00
N VAL A 217 0.09 18.56 -21.73
CA VAL A 217 1.00 19.61 -21.27
C VAL A 217 2.41 19.25 -21.71
N ASN A 218 3.00 20.10 -22.53
CA ASN A 218 4.41 19.97 -22.93
C ASN A 218 5.26 20.84 -22.00
N LEU A 219 5.87 20.21 -20.97
CA LEU A 219 6.72 20.93 -20.02
C LEU A 219 8.17 20.83 -20.47
N ASP A 220 8.87 21.95 -20.51
CA ASP A 220 10.30 22.01 -20.87
C ASP A 220 11.17 21.24 -19.88
N ASN A 221 10.76 21.22 -18.60
CA ASN A 221 11.49 20.48 -17.56
C ASN A 221 10.75 19.20 -17.15
N THR A 222 11.35 18.06 -17.45
CA THR A 222 10.79 16.74 -17.18
C THR A 222 10.58 16.46 -15.69
N ALA A 223 11.35 17.09 -14.79
CA ALA A 223 11.19 16.95 -13.34
C ALA A 223 9.87 17.54 -12.82
N LEU A 224 9.18 18.37 -13.59
CA LEU A 224 7.89 18.93 -13.20
C LEU A 224 6.72 17.96 -13.40
N TYR A 225 6.85 16.91 -14.23
CA TYR A 225 5.77 15.94 -14.45
C TYR A 225 5.37 15.18 -13.18
N PRO A 226 6.30 14.60 -12.38
CA PRO A 226 5.95 13.98 -11.10
C PRO A 226 5.27 14.95 -10.12
N ILE A 227 5.74 16.20 -10.07
CA ILE A 227 5.16 17.23 -9.21
C ILE A 227 3.74 17.60 -9.68
N LEU A 228 3.50 17.69 -10.99
CA LEU A 228 2.19 17.90 -11.58
C LEU A 228 1.20 16.79 -11.21
N VAL A 229 1.64 15.53 -11.26
CA VAL A 229 0.82 14.38 -10.85
C VAL A 229 0.52 14.43 -9.35
N LEU A 230 1.48 14.81 -8.50
CA LEU A 230 1.27 15.01 -7.07
C LEU A 230 0.26 16.12 -6.79
N ALA A 231 0.42 17.28 -7.44
CA ALA A 231 -0.54 18.38 -7.33
C ALA A 231 -1.94 17.95 -7.79
N GLY A 232 -2.02 17.19 -8.88
CA GLY A 232 -3.27 16.59 -9.37
C GLY A 232 -3.90 15.65 -8.35
N SER A 233 -3.12 14.82 -7.64
CA SER A 233 -3.65 13.94 -6.60
C SER A 233 -4.27 14.70 -5.43
N PHE A 234 -3.63 15.79 -4.98
CA PHE A 234 -4.20 16.66 -3.94
C PHE A 234 -5.42 17.44 -4.43
N PHE A 235 -5.45 17.85 -5.71
CA PHE A 235 -6.64 18.45 -6.31
C PHE A 235 -7.81 17.47 -6.30
N VAL A 236 -7.60 16.18 -6.69
CA VAL A 236 -8.63 15.14 -6.63
C VAL A 236 -9.18 15.00 -5.21
N PHE A 237 -8.29 14.96 -4.21
CA PHE A 237 -8.69 14.89 -2.80
C PHE A 237 -9.60 16.06 -2.41
N ALA A 238 -9.13 17.28 -2.63
CA ALA A 238 -9.84 18.49 -2.22
C ALA A 238 -11.15 18.67 -2.98
N ALA A 239 -11.14 18.51 -4.30
CA ALA A 239 -12.34 18.66 -5.13
C ALA A 239 -13.44 17.65 -4.71
N THR A 240 -13.06 16.39 -4.47
CA THR A 240 -14.00 15.37 -4.02
C THR A 240 -14.57 15.67 -2.63
N PHE A 241 -13.77 16.23 -1.73
CA PHE A 241 -14.25 16.68 -0.41
C PHE A 241 -15.36 17.72 -0.53
N TYR A 242 -15.18 18.74 -1.37
CA TYR A 242 -16.22 19.77 -1.61
C TYR A 242 -17.47 19.22 -2.30
N MET A 243 -17.31 18.13 -3.08
CA MET A 243 -18.45 17.40 -3.68
C MET A 243 -19.15 16.45 -2.69
N LYS A 244 -18.79 16.46 -1.40
CA LYS A 244 -19.32 15.55 -0.37
C LYS A 244 -19.03 14.06 -0.65
N GLY A 245 -18.04 13.77 -1.48
CA GLY A 245 -17.57 12.41 -1.76
C GLY A 245 -16.46 11.96 -0.80
N ASN A 246 -16.15 10.66 -0.83
CA ASN A 246 -15.00 10.12 -0.11
C ASN A 246 -13.69 10.45 -0.85
N SER A 247 -12.93 11.40 -0.32
CA SER A 247 -11.69 11.90 -0.91
C SER A 247 -10.61 10.81 -1.00
N TYR A 248 -10.50 9.93 0.00
CA TYR A 248 -9.51 8.85 0.00
C TYR A 248 -9.79 7.82 -1.08
N LEU A 249 -11.08 7.44 -1.26
CA LEU A 249 -11.48 6.55 -2.35
C LEU A 249 -11.20 7.17 -3.71
N ALA A 250 -11.51 8.46 -3.86
CA ALA A 250 -11.27 9.17 -5.12
C ALA A 250 -9.79 9.21 -5.48
N VAL A 251 -8.92 9.48 -4.53
CA VAL A 251 -7.46 9.53 -4.74
C VAL A 251 -6.91 8.15 -5.08
N TYR A 252 -7.35 7.09 -4.40
CA TYR A 252 -6.95 5.71 -4.71
C TYR A 252 -7.37 5.31 -6.13
N ILE A 253 -8.64 5.56 -6.50
CA ILE A 253 -9.15 5.26 -7.85
C ILE A 253 -8.45 6.12 -8.91
N ALA A 254 -8.18 7.40 -8.64
CA ALA A 254 -7.41 8.25 -9.55
C ALA A 254 -5.99 7.71 -9.76
N GLY A 255 -5.31 7.28 -8.69
CA GLY A 255 -4.03 6.59 -8.77
C GLY A 255 -4.10 5.33 -9.64
N LEU A 256 -5.13 4.48 -9.43
CA LEU A 256 -5.37 3.28 -10.22
C LEU A 256 -5.58 3.62 -11.71
N VAL A 257 -6.36 4.66 -12.01
CA VAL A 257 -6.59 5.12 -13.39
C VAL A 257 -5.29 5.62 -14.01
N VAL A 258 -4.52 6.45 -13.32
CA VAL A 258 -3.24 6.97 -13.83
C VAL A 258 -2.24 5.82 -14.03
N GLY A 259 -2.09 4.92 -13.07
CA GLY A 259 -1.15 3.81 -13.11
C GLY A 259 -1.41 2.81 -14.23
N ASN A 260 -2.66 2.68 -14.69
CA ASN A 260 -3.05 1.74 -15.75
C ASN A 260 -3.28 2.39 -17.13
N ASN A 261 -3.04 3.70 -17.26
CA ASN A 261 -3.01 4.37 -18.55
C ASN A 261 -1.57 4.74 -18.93
N ARG A 262 -1.33 4.90 -20.23
CA ARG A 262 -0.04 5.39 -20.73
C ARG A 262 0.01 6.91 -20.52
N PHE A 263 1.06 7.38 -19.87
CA PHE A 263 1.35 8.80 -19.73
C PHE A 263 2.87 9.02 -19.80
N VAL A 264 3.27 10.24 -20.18
CA VAL A 264 4.68 10.63 -20.34
C VAL A 264 5.41 10.62 -19.00
N HIS A 265 6.68 10.25 -18.99
CA HIS A 265 7.56 10.19 -17.80
C HIS A 265 7.05 9.30 -16.66
N ARG A 266 6.38 8.18 -17.02
CA ARG A 266 5.77 7.24 -16.05
C ARG A 266 6.78 6.69 -15.05
N ARG A 267 8.00 6.33 -15.50
CA ARG A 267 9.03 5.73 -14.63
C ARG A 267 9.53 6.74 -13.60
N SER A 268 9.88 7.93 -14.05
CA SER A 268 10.31 9.04 -13.18
C SER A 268 9.22 9.38 -12.15
N THR A 269 7.94 9.42 -12.59
CA THR A 269 6.80 9.66 -11.69
C THR A 269 6.68 8.56 -10.64
N ARG A 270 6.82 7.28 -10.99
CA ARG A 270 6.77 6.18 -10.01
C ARG A 270 7.89 6.28 -8.99
N SER A 271 9.14 6.45 -9.45
CA SER A 271 10.29 6.60 -8.55
C SER A 271 10.13 7.78 -7.59
N PHE A 272 9.58 8.91 -8.07
CA PHE A 272 9.26 10.06 -7.23
C PHE A 272 8.20 9.71 -6.17
N PHE A 273 7.12 9.01 -6.56
CA PHE A 273 6.07 8.60 -5.63
C PHE A 273 6.56 7.58 -4.60
N ASP A 274 7.51 6.70 -4.95
CA ASP A 274 8.17 5.83 -3.99
C ASP A 274 8.86 6.64 -2.88
N GLY A 275 9.62 7.67 -3.26
CA GLY A 275 10.27 8.57 -2.30
C GLY A 275 9.27 9.36 -1.45
N ILE A 276 8.21 9.91 -2.07
CA ILE A 276 7.14 10.63 -1.36
C ILE A 276 6.40 9.71 -0.39
N THR A 277 6.14 8.45 -0.77
CA THR A 277 5.47 7.46 0.10
C THR A 277 6.31 7.18 1.34
N TRP A 278 7.62 6.97 1.19
CA TRP A 278 8.51 6.78 2.34
C TRP A 278 8.58 8.02 3.23
N LEU A 279 8.68 9.22 2.62
CA LEU A 279 8.68 10.48 3.38
C LEU A 279 7.36 10.67 4.15
N ALA A 280 6.23 10.37 3.50
CA ALA A 280 4.90 10.46 4.10
C ALA A 280 4.75 9.47 5.27
N GLN A 281 5.13 8.20 5.07
CA GLN A 281 5.11 7.19 6.13
C GLN A 281 5.99 7.58 7.31
N LEU A 282 7.23 7.99 7.06
CA LEU A 282 8.18 8.40 8.10
C LEU A 282 7.65 9.61 8.88
N SER A 283 7.20 10.66 8.18
CA SER A 283 6.64 11.85 8.82
C SER A 283 5.41 11.53 9.66
N MET A 284 4.54 10.68 9.14
CA MET A 284 3.31 10.24 9.79
C MET A 284 3.61 9.47 11.07
N PHE A 285 4.43 8.41 11.01
CA PHE A 285 4.75 7.58 12.17
C PHE A 285 5.54 8.34 13.23
N LEU A 286 6.46 9.24 12.84
CA LEU A 286 7.14 10.14 13.76
C LEU A 286 6.16 11.07 14.50
N THR A 287 5.28 11.73 13.74
CA THR A 287 4.27 12.63 14.31
C THR A 287 3.36 11.90 15.30
N LEU A 288 2.92 10.66 14.92
CA LEU A 288 2.10 9.83 15.80
C LEU A 288 2.85 9.40 17.06
N GLY A 289 4.15 9.09 16.93
CA GLY A 289 4.99 8.77 18.08
C GLY A 289 5.22 9.96 19.02
N LEU A 290 5.42 11.17 18.47
CA LEU A 290 5.56 12.40 19.26
C LEU A 290 4.26 12.78 20.00
N LEU A 291 3.10 12.42 19.45
CA LEU A 291 1.78 12.77 20.01
C LEU A 291 1.40 11.88 21.19
N VAL A 292 2.02 10.71 21.33
CA VAL A 292 1.70 9.73 22.37
C VAL A 292 2.56 9.92 23.60
N ASN A 293 1.91 9.91 24.77
CA ASN A 293 2.55 9.85 26.08
C ASN A 293 2.52 8.40 26.60
N PRO A 294 3.66 7.70 26.64
CA PRO A 294 3.73 6.33 27.16
C PRO A 294 3.19 6.15 28.58
N SER A 295 3.27 7.20 29.41
CA SER A 295 2.69 7.21 30.76
C SER A 295 1.17 7.01 30.77
N GLU A 296 0.46 7.59 29.81
CA GLU A 296 -1.00 7.48 29.69
C GLU A 296 -1.46 6.11 29.18
N LEU A 297 -0.61 5.40 28.43
CA LEU A 297 -0.91 4.05 27.94
C LEU A 297 -1.09 3.04 29.09
N LYS A 298 -0.50 3.33 30.28
CA LYS A 298 -0.64 2.49 31.46
C LYS A 298 -2.08 2.41 31.98
N GLU A 299 -2.89 3.40 31.70
CA GLU A 299 -4.29 3.41 32.14
C GLU A 299 -5.19 2.53 31.24
N VAL A 300 -4.82 2.36 29.98
CA VAL A 300 -5.62 1.66 28.96
C VAL A 300 -5.03 0.32 28.52
N TRP A 301 -3.87 -0.11 29.09
CA TRP A 301 -3.14 -1.28 28.59
C TRP A 301 -3.97 -2.58 28.62
N VAL A 302 -4.74 -2.82 29.68
CA VAL A 302 -5.59 -4.01 29.81
C VAL A 302 -6.69 -3.98 28.74
N ALA A 303 -7.37 -2.84 28.59
CA ALA A 303 -8.42 -2.66 27.59
C ALA A 303 -7.84 -2.85 26.17
N GLY A 304 -6.70 -2.22 25.85
CA GLY A 304 -6.05 -2.34 24.56
C GLY A 304 -5.60 -3.77 24.23
N LEU A 305 -5.07 -4.53 25.21
CA LEU A 305 -4.72 -5.93 25.01
C LEU A 305 -5.95 -6.80 24.74
N ILE A 306 -7.03 -6.63 25.51
CA ILE A 306 -8.28 -7.36 25.32
C ILE A 306 -8.87 -7.06 23.94
N ILE A 307 -8.91 -5.79 23.56
CA ILE A 307 -9.42 -5.34 22.26
C ILE A 307 -8.56 -5.93 21.13
N SER A 308 -7.24 -5.86 21.24
CA SER A 308 -6.32 -6.45 20.26
C SER A 308 -6.57 -7.96 20.11
N PHE A 309 -6.71 -8.68 21.21
CA PHE A 309 -7.00 -10.10 21.20
C PHE A 309 -8.33 -10.40 20.50
N VAL A 310 -9.40 -9.69 20.86
CA VAL A 310 -10.72 -9.83 20.23
C VAL A 310 -10.64 -9.55 18.72
N MET A 311 -9.91 -8.50 18.33
CA MET A 311 -9.77 -8.14 16.91
C MET A 311 -8.98 -9.17 16.12
N ILE A 312 -7.84 -9.62 16.62
CA ILE A 312 -6.96 -10.54 15.90
C ILE A 312 -7.58 -11.94 15.81
N PHE A 313 -8.14 -12.46 16.90
CA PHE A 313 -8.56 -13.86 17.00
C PHE A 313 -10.04 -14.10 16.79
N LEU A 314 -10.90 -13.09 16.92
CA LEU A 314 -12.34 -13.28 16.83
C LEU A 314 -12.98 -12.48 15.67
N THR A 315 -12.88 -11.14 15.70
CA THR A 315 -13.67 -10.33 14.77
C THR A 315 -13.06 -10.28 13.36
N ARG A 316 -11.75 -10.25 13.21
CA ARG A 316 -11.11 -10.32 11.91
C ARG A 316 -11.29 -11.67 11.21
N PRO A 317 -11.08 -12.84 11.86
CA PRO A 317 -11.44 -14.12 11.26
C PRO A 317 -12.91 -14.19 10.87
N LEU A 318 -13.83 -13.78 11.75
CA LEU A 318 -15.25 -13.76 11.46
C LEU A 318 -15.56 -12.94 10.18
N ALA A 319 -15.02 -11.73 10.09
CA ALA A 319 -15.20 -10.86 8.93
C ALA A 319 -14.64 -11.48 7.64
N VAL A 320 -13.44 -12.04 7.67
CA VAL A 320 -12.82 -12.67 6.49
C VAL A 320 -13.57 -13.91 6.04
N PHE A 321 -13.95 -14.79 6.98
CA PHE A 321 -14.69 -16.01 6.62
C PHE A 321 -16.06 -15.70 6.04
N LEU A 322 -16.78 -14.71 6.57
CA LEU A 322 -18.08 -14.28 6.03
C LEU A 322 -17.92 -13.58 4.67
N SER A 323 -16.97 -12.66 4.54
CA SER A 323 -16.74 -11.92 3.28
C SER A 323 -16.26 -12.81 2.14
N LEU A 324 -15.46 -13.84 2.44
CA LEU A 324 -14.98 -14.79 1.45
C LEU A 324 -15.85 -16.05 1.32
N ALA A 325 -16.96 -16.16 2.05
CA ALA A 325 -17.85 -17.32 1.98
C ALA A 325 -18.37 -17.61 0.55
N PRO A 326 -18.76 -16.60 -0.26
CA PRO A 326 -19.24 -16.83 -1.63
C PRO A 326 -18.13 -17.31 -2.59
N PHE A 327 -16.88 -17.06 -2.26
CA PHE A 327 -15.73 -17.30 -3.16
C PHE A 327 -15.05 -18.64 -2.84
N ARG A 328 -15.51 -19.71 -3.47
CA ARG A 328 -15.06 -21.10 -3.21
C ARG A 328 -13.59 -21.37 -3.53
N ARG A 329 -12.94 -20.51 -4.31
CA ARG A 329 -11.53 -20.65 -4.69
C ARG A 329 -10.56 -20.43 -3.51
N TYR A 330 -10.98 -19.73 -2.47
CA TYR A 330 -10.17 -19.52 -1.26
C TYR A 330 -10.32 -20.69 -0.31
N THR A 331 -9.23 -21.43 -0.10
CA THR A 331 -9.18 -22.54 0.83
C THR A 331 -9.31 -22.07 2.28
N PHE A 332 -9.54 -22.97 3.22
CA PHE A 332 -9.54 -22.65 4.65
C PHE A 332 -8.22 -22.01 5.09
N ARG A 333 -7.07 -22.48 4.56
CA ARG A 333 -5.74 -21.95 4.86
C ARG A 333 -5.56 -20.53 4.33
N ASP A 334 -6.06 -20.27 3.13
CA ASP A 334 -6.02 -18.91 2.55
C ASP A 334 -6.81 -17.92 3.40
N ARG A 335 -8.04 -18.31 3.82
CA ARG A 335 -8.88 -17.47 4.70
C ARG A 335 -8.24 -17.23 6.05
N LEU A 336 -7.60 -18.26 6.63
CA LEU A 336 -6.88 -18.13 7.90
C LEU A 336 -5.67 -17.18 7.75
N PHE A 337 -4.94 -17.27 6.64
CA PHE A 337 -3.83 -16.36 6.34
C PHE A 337 -4.31 -14.91 6.16
N VAL A 338 -5.36 -14.68 5.35
CA VAL A 338 -5.96 -13.34 5.16
C VAL A 338 -6.46 -12.77 6.50
N SER A 339 -6.98 -13.62 7.39
CA SER A 339 -7.36 -13.21 8.75
C SER A 339 -6.16 -12.75 9.56
N TRP A 340 -5.03 -13.46 9.47
CA TRP A 340 -3.80 -13.11 10.18
C TRP A 340 -3.13 -11.85 9.62
N VAL A 341 -3.23 -11.62 8.31
CA VAL A 341 -2.67 -10.44 7.61
C VAL A 341 -3.37 -9.13 7.98
N GLY A 342 -4.38 -9.16 8.81
CA GLY A 342 -5.09 -7.97 9.31
C GLY A 342 -4.23 -7.02 10.16
N LEU A 343 -2.98 -6.74 9.74
CA LEU A 343 -2.05 -5.85 10.41
C LEU A 343 -2.57 -4.41 10.40
N ARG A 344 -2.49 -3.73 11.54
CA ARG A 344 -2.92 -2.34 11.69
C ARG A 344 -1.72 -1.41 11.53
N GLY A 345 -1.84 -0.43 10.63
CA GLY A 345 -0.83 0.59 10.40
C GLY A 345 -1.14 1.91 11.11
N ALA A 346 -0.68 3.03 10.53
CA ALA A 346 -0.93 4.35 11.08
C ALA A 346 -2.36 4.88 10.81
N VAL A 347 -3.07 4.33 9.83
CA VAL A 347 -4.41 4.81 9.42
C VAL A 347 -5.41 4.78 10.58
N PRO A 348 -5.53 3.70 11.39
CA PRO A 348 -6.34 3.70 12.60
C PRO A 348 -6.06 4.88 13.53
N ILE A 349 -4.78 5.22 13.73
CA ILE A 349 -4.39 6.31 14.63
C ILE A 349 -4.79 7.67 14.05
N ILE A 350 -4.66 7.88 12.72
CA ILE A 350 -5.13 9.09 12.03
C ILE A 350 -6.65 9.24 12.19
N PHE A 351 -7.40 8.15 12.10
CA PHE A 351 -8.84 8.18 12.30
C PHE A 351 -9.20 8.49 13.77
N ALA A 352 -8.42 8.00 14.73
CA ALA A 352 -8.58 8.39 16.13
C ALA A 352 -8.28 9.88 16.36
N ILE A 353 -7.26 10.44 15.69
CA ILE A 353 -7.00 11.89 15.67
C ILE A 353 -8.17 12.66 15.07
N THR A 354 -8.80 12.13 14.03
CA THR A 354 -10.01 12.75 13.44
C THR A 354 -11.16 12.80 14.44
N CYS A 355 -11.35 11.74 15.26
CA CYS A 355 -12.33 11.75 16.35
C CYS A 355 -11.99 12.82 17.41
N ARG A 356 -10.71 12.96 17.75
CA ARG A 356 -10.24 13.98 18.71
C ARG A 356 -10.43 15.40 18.15
N ALA A 357 -10.11 15.62 16.88
CA ALA A 357 -10.33 16.89 16.21
C ALA A 357 -11.82 17.28 16.06
N ALA A 358 -12.70 16.28 15.97
CA ALA A 358 -14.16 16.46 15.94
C ALA A 358 -14.78 16.71 17.34
N GLY A 359 -13.97 16.70 18.40
CA GLY A 359 -14.45 16.96 19.77
C GLY A 359 -15.31 15.83 20.36
N ILE A 360 -15.10 14.59 19.93
CA ILE A 360 -15.85 13.44 20.45
C ILE A 360 -15.50 13.18 21.93
N PRO A 361 -16.50 12.97 22.81
CA PRO A 361 -16.26 12.62 24.21
C PRO A 361 -15.35 11.39 24.33
N HIS A 362 -14.44 11.41 25.29
CA HIS A 362 -13.47 10.32 25.55
C HIS A 362 -12.54 9.98 24.36
N SER A 363 -12.41 10.86 23.36
CA SER A 363 -11.56 10.63 22.17
C SER A 363 -10.09 10.47 22.51
N GLU A 364 -9.61 11.01 23.62
CA GLU A 364 -8.25 10.79 24.12
C GLU A 364 -7.99 9.35 24.55
N VAL A 365 -8.93 8.79 25.34
CA VAL A 365 -8.90 7.37 25.72
C VAL A 365 -9.01 6.47 24.47
N MET A 366 -9.88 6.83 23.52
CA MET A 366 -9.99 6.12 22.23
C MET A 366 -8.67 6.14 21.48
N PHE A 367 -8.00 7.30 21.41
CA PHE A 367 -6.70 7.45 20.75
C PHE A 367 -5.65 6.54 21.37
N ASN A 368 -5.52 6.53 22.69
CA ASN A 368 -4.56 5.70 23.43
C ASN A 368 -4.84 4.19 23.23
N ILE A 369 -6.10 3.78 23.20
CA ILE A 369 -6.50 2.40 22.91
C ILE A 369 -6.11 2.02 21.47
N VAL A 370 -6.47 2.85 20.48
CA VAL A 370 -6.14 2.61 19.06
C VAL A 370 -4.64 2.50 18.84
N PHE A 371 -3.89 3.40 19.48
CA PHE A 371 -2.43 3.39 19.42
C PHE A 371 -1.86 2.08 19.98
N LEU A 372 -2.32 1.67 21.15
CA LEU A 372 -1.86 0.43 21.79
C LEU A 372 -2.25 -0.81 20.94
N CYS A 373 -3.45 -0.83 20.40
CA CYS A 373 -3.89 -1.91 19.49
C CYS A 373 -3.01 -1.97 18.22
N THR A 374 -2.66 -0.82 17.65
CA THR A 374 -1.75 -0.75 16.50
C THR A 374 -0.36 -1.28 16.87
N LEU A 375 0.17 -0.88 18.01
CA LEU A 375 1.48 -1.34 18.51
C LEU A 375 1.48 -2.87 18.71
N VAL A 376 0.46 -3.42 19.37
CA VAL A 376 0.30 -4.87 19.58
C VAL A 376 0.21 -5.60 18.25
N SER A 377 -0.57 -5.09 17.30
CA SER A 377 -0.71 -5.67 15.96
C SER A 377 0.62 -5.68 15.21
N LEU A 378 1.33 -4.56 15.17
CA LEU A 378 2.66 -4.44 14.51
C LEU A 378 3.67 -5.42 15.12
N VAL A 379 3.70 -5.54 16.45
CA VAL A 379 4.62 -6.44 17.14
C VAL A 379 4.22 -7.90 16.94
N THR A 380 2.96 -8.27 17.15
CA THR A 380 2.54 -9.68 17.12
C THR A 380 2.39 -10.19 15.69
N GLN A 381 1.57 -9.53 14.87
CA GLN A 381 1.28 -9.98 13.50
C GLN A 381 2.46 -9.68 12.56
N GLY A 382 3.11 -8.51 12.69
CA GLY A 382 4.24 -8.12 11.84
C GLY A 382 5.43 -9.08 11.97
N THR A 383 5.80 -9.48 13.18
CA THR A 383 6.95 -10.38 13.40
C THR A 383 6.64 -11.84 13.05
N THR A 384 5.40 -12.29 13.26
CA THR A 384 5.00 -13.69 13.04
C THR A 384 4.51 -13.99 11.62
N LEU A 385 4.28 -12.96 10.80
CA LEU A 385 3.73 -13.09 9.45
C LEU A 385 4.50 -14.08 8.56
N PRO A 386 5.84 -14.04 8.45
CA PRO A 386 6.59 -15.00 7.64
C PRO A 386 6.48 -16.44 8.16
N LEU A 387 6.39 -16.60 9.48
CA LEU A 387 6.23 -17.91 10.13
C LEU A 387 4.87 -18.52 9.78
N ILE A 388 3.80 -17.74 9.90
CA ILE A 388 2.43 -18.18 9.59
C ILE A 388 2.27 -18.50 8.10
N ALA A 389 2.87 -17.69 7.20
CA ALA A 389 2.86 -17.96 5.76
C ALA A 389 3.48 -19.33 5.42
N ARG A 390 4.60 -19.65 6.07
CA ARG A 390 5.27 -20.95 5.91
C ARG A 390 4.48 -22.09 6.54
N TRP A 391 3.99 -21.91 7.75
CA TRP A 391 3.23 -22.94 8.49
C TRP A 391 1.93 -23.33 7.77
N LEU A 392 1.23 -22.37 7.16
CA LEU A 392 0.03 -22.64 6.36
C LEU A 392 0.36 -23.19 4.95
N GLY A 393 1.63 -23.21 4.53
CA GLY A 393 2.05 -23.68 3.20
C GLY A 393 1.64 -22.77 2.06
N ILE A 394 1.39 -21.49 2.35
CA ILE A 394 0.94 -20.45 1.40
C ILE A 394 2.12 -19.72 0.75
N SER A 395 3.29 -19.80 1.37
CA SER A 395 4.51 -19.26 0.78
C SER A 395 5.05 -20.18 -0.31
N GLU A 396 5.42 -19.60 -1.45
CA GLU A 396 6.30 -20.27 -2.41
C GLU A 396 7.75 -19.95 -2.04
N PRO A 397 8.63 -20.97 -2.04
CA PRO A 397 10.05 -20.66 -2.01
C PRO A 397 10.41 -19.80 -3.23
N PRO A 398 11.44 -18.94 -3.15
CA PRO A 398 11.97 -18.31 -4.35
C PRO A 398 12.26 -19.43 -5.35
N GLU A 399 11.63 -19.40 -6.52
CA GLU A 399 11.93 -20.38 -7.57
C GLU A 399 13.40 -20.22 -7.92
N ALA A 400 14.22 -21.17 -7.48
CA ALA A 400 15.56 -21.31 -8.00
C ALA A 400 15.42 -21.68 -9.49
N GLY A 401 15.52 -20.68 -10.36
CA GLY A 401 15.59 -20.93 -11.80
C GLY A 401 14.60 -20.23 -12.72
N ARG A 402 13.58 -19.48 -12.23
CA ARG A 402 12.93 -18.52 -13.12
C ARG A 402 13.70 -17.19 -13.06
N PRO A 403 14.29 -16.75 -14.16
CA PRO A 403 14.92 -15.44 -14.19
C PRO A 403 13.83 -14.40 -13.92
N GLU A 404 13.90 -13.75 -12.78
CA GLU A 404 13.17 -12.52 -12.59
C GLU A 404 13.77 -11.51 -13.56
N LEU A 405 12.91 -10.83 -14.30
CA LEU A 405 13.28 -9.58 -14.95
C LEU A 405 13.67 -8.63 -13.80
N SER A 406 14.95 -8.61 -13.46
CA SER A 406 15.45 -7.76 -12.38
C SER A 406 15.59 -6.33 -12.91
N GLN A 407 15.31 -5.35 -12.09
CA GLN A 407 15.43 -3.92 -12.42
C GLN A 407 16.77 -3.35 -11.92
N ASP A 408 17.85 -4.12 -12.00
CA ASP A 408 19.14 -3.70 -11.46
C ASP A 408 19.89 -2.67 -12.33
N PHE A 409 19.45 -2.53 -13.59
CA PHE A 409 19.99 -1.50 -14.48
C PHE A 409 19.06 -0.29 -14.47
N ASP A 410 19.45 0.74 -13.77
CA ASP A 410 18.71 2.01 -13.70
C ASP A 410 19.07 2.91 -14.88
N ILE A 411 18.78 2.44 -16.10
CA ILE A 411 19.02 3.21 -17.35
C ILE A 411 17.69 3.72 -17.86
N ASP A 412 17.47 5.03 -17.77
CA ASP A 412 16.38 5.72 -18.42
C ASP A 412 16.71 5.94 -19.91
N PHE A 413 16.08 5.14 -20.77
CA PHE A 413 16.04 5.49 -22.20
C PHE A 413 14.94 6.52 -22.43
N PRO A 414 15.18 7.59 -23.22
CA PRO A 414 14.14 8.50 -23.64
C PRO A 414 12.97 7.74 -24.27
N GLU A 415 11.72 8.10 -23.95
CA GLU A 415 10.51 7.44 -24.47
C GLU A 415 10.38 7.49 -26.01
N GLU A 416 11.18 8.31 -26.67
CA GLU A 416 11.28 8.41 -28.13
C GLU A 416 12.01 7.23 -28.77
N ILE A 417 12.80 6.47 -27.99
CA ILE A 417 13.47 5.26 -28.47
C ILE A 417 12.46 4.10 -28.45
N LYS A 418 12.02 3.66 -29.62
CA LYS A 418 11.08 2.53 -29.79
C LYS A 418 11.67 1.17 -29.39
N SER A 419 12.89 1.14 -28.84
CA SER A 419 13.60 -0.06 -28.44
C SER A 419 13.00 -0.68 -27.19
N ALA A 420 12.88 -1.99 -27.19
CA ALA A 420 12.49 -2.77 -26.02
C ALA A 420 13.72 -3.25 -25.25
N THR A 421 13.68 -3.19 -23.93
CA THR A 421 14.78 -3.65 -23.06
C THR A 421 14.30 -4.70 -22.08
N ALA A 422 15.14 -5.69 -21.80
CA ALA A 422 14.92 -6.67 -20.74
C ALA A 422 16.21 -6.97 -19.98
N GLU A 423 16.06 -7.33 -18.73
CA GLU A 423 17.13 -7.90 -17.92
C GLU A 423 16.90 -9.39 -17.75
N ALA A 424 17.93 -10.19 -17.91
CA ALA A 424 17.88 -11.62 -17.79
C ALA A 424 19.02 -12.13 -16.91
N GLU A 425 18.71 -13.01 -15.97
CA GLU A 425 19.75 -13.67 -15.17
C GLU A 425 20.20 -14.98 -15.84
N VAL A 426 21.50 -15.21 -15.88
CA VAL A 426 22.09 -16.42 -16.44
C VAL A 426 21.82 -17.62 -15.53
N THR A 427 21.04 -18.57 -16.04
CA THR A 427 20.64 -19.78 -15.35
C THR A 427 21.52 -20.98 -15.76
N SER A 428 21.47 -22.07 -14.99
CA SER A 428 22.14 -23.35 -15.36
C SER A 428 21.63 -23.87 -16.70
N ALA A 429 20.34 -23.77 -17.00
CA ALA A 429 19.76 -24.19 -18.27
C ALA A 429 20.27 -23.38 -19.49
N MET A 430 20.64 -22.11 -19.28
CA MET A 430 21.30 -21.31 -20.32
C MET A 430 22.72 -21.80 -20.54
N LEU A 431 23.48 -22.06 -19.48
CA LEU A 431 24.88 -22.51 -19.58
C LEU A 431 25.02 -23.91 -20.21
N GLU A 432 24.00 -24.76 -20.13
CA GLU A 432 23.95 -26.03 -20.85
C GLU A 432 23.89 -25.88 -22.37
N ARG A 433 23.36 -24.73 -22.87
CA ARG A 433 23.28 -24.42 -24.31
C ARG A 433 24.55 -23.76 -24.86
N GLY A 434 25.33 -23.17 -23.99
CA GLY A 434 26.60 -22.50 -24.34
C GLY A 434 27.11 -21.65 -23.18
N THR A 435 28.41 -21.48 -23.10
CA THR A 435 29.04 -20.70 -22.02
C THR A 435 29.53 -19.34 -22.50
N ARG A 436 29.64 -19.11 -23.83
CA ARG A 436 30.07 -17.84 -24.37
C ARG A 436 28.92 -17.06 -24.98
N MET A 437 29.01 -15.74 -24.96
CA MET A 437 27.97 -14.88 -25.53
C MET A 437 27.66 -15.21 -27.01
N MET A 438 28.66 -15.59 -27.78
CA MET A 438 28.52 -15.97 -29.21
C MET A 438 27.76 -17.31 -29.41
N ASP A 439 27.65 -18.14 -28.40
CA ASP A 439 26.95 -19.44 -28.48
C ASP A 439 25.42 -19.23 -28.53
N PHE A 440 24.94 -18.08 -28.07
CA PHE A 440 23.54 -17.71 -28.10
C PHE A 440 23.21 -16.98 -29.40
N ARG A 441 22.41 -17.63 -30.26
CA ARG A 441 21.90 -17.02 -31.50
C ARG A 441 20.76 -16.05 -31.19
N LEU A 442 21.13 -14.80 -30.89
CA LEU A 442 20.14 -13.73 -30.70
C LEU A 442 19.59 -13.26 -32.05
N PRO A 443 18.34 -12.77 -32.13
CA PRO A 443 17.79 -12.12 -33.32
C PRO A 443 18.69 -10.97 -33.82
N GLU A 444 18.68 -10.69 -35.13
CA GLU A 444 19.57 -9.72 -35.77
C GLU A 444 19.55 -8.31 -35.15
N LYS A 445 18.39 -7.89 -34.64
CA LYS A 445 18.19 -6.56 -34.04
C LYS A 445 18.16 -6.58 -32.51
N THR A 446 18.90 -7.52 -31.93
CA THR A 446 18.98 -7.68 -30.47
C THR A 446 20.43 -7.77 -30.03
N LEU A 447 20.76 -7.01 -29.00
CA LEU A 447 22.13 -6.92 -28.47
C LEU A 447 22.10 -7.00 -26.93
N VAL A 448 23.02 -7.76 -26.36
CA VAL A 448 23.34 -7.66 -24.93
C VAL A 448 24.32 -6.53 -24.73
N ILE A 449 23.86 -5.44 -24.15
CA ILE A 449 24.66 -4.20 -24.04
C ILE A 449 25.51 -4.15 -22.79
N MET A 450 25.12 -4.90 -21.72
CA MET A 450 25.83 -4.90 -20.44
C MET A 450 25.66 -6.22 -19.70
N VAL A 451 26.67 -6.63 -18.97
CA VAL A 451 26.66 -7.75 -18.03
C VAL A 451 27.03 -7.24 -16.65
N LYS A 452 26.24 -7.61 -15.64
CA LYS A 452 26.55 -7.40 -14.22
C LYS A 452 27.00 -8.73 -13.62
N ARG A 453 28.19 -8.77 -13.05
CA ARG A 453 28.75 -9.91 -12.31
C ARG A 453 29.13 -9.49 -10.91
N GLY A 454 28.34 -9.88 -9.92
CA GLY A 454 28.46 -9.34 -8.57
C GLY A 454 28.27 -7.82 -8.56
N GLU A 455 29.26 -7.07 -8.14
CA GLU A 455 29.26 -5.59 -8.15
C GLU A 455 29.88 -4.96 -9.41
N ASN A 456 30.40 -5.77 -10.35
CA ASN A 456 31.10 -5.27 -11.53
C ASN A 456 30.19 -5.24 -12.76
N TYR A 457 30.23 -4.14 -13.50
CA TYR A 457 29.52 -3.95 -14.76
C TYR A 457 30.53 -3.88 -15.91
N PHE A 458 30.25 -4.60 -17.01
CA PHE A 458 31.12 -4.55 -18.21
C PHE A 458 30.30 -4.81 -19.47
N VAL A 459 30.82 -4.29 -20.61
CA VAL A 459 30.23 -4.53 -21.93
C VAL A 459 30.73 -5.88 -22.44
N PRO A 460 29.81 -6.85 -22.74
CA PRO A 460 30.25 -8.15 -23.23
C PRO A 460 30.68 -8.09 -24.68
N THR A 461 31.55 -9.01 -25.03
CA THR A 461 31.90 -9.33 -26.42
C THR A 461 31.44 -10.74 -26.76
N GLY A 462 31.44 -11.13 -28.03
CA GLY A 462 31.06 -12.50 -28.42
C GLY A 462 31.90 -13.59 -27.71
N LYS A 463 33.11 -13.28 -27.27
CA LYS A 463 34.02 -14.20 -26.55
C LYS A 463 33.82 -14.18 -25.04
N THR A 464 32.97 -13.31 -24.51
CA THR A 464 32.71 -13.20 -23.06
C THR A 464 32.09 -14.47 -22.55
N THR A 465 32.71 -15.09 -21.55
CA THR A 465 32.17 -16.28 -20.85
C THR A 465 31.19 -15.81 -19.80
N LEU A 466 29.98 -16.37 -19.84
CA LEU A 466 28.91 -16.13 -18.85
C LEU A 466 29.07 -17.08 -17.68
N HIS A 467 28.75 -16.61 -16.51
CA HIS A 467 28.73 -17.38 -15.27
C HIS A 467 27.30 -17.42 -14.70
N LEU A 468 27.02 -18.44 -13.92
CA LEU A 468 25.75 -18.57 -13.20
C LEU A 468 25.53 -17.35 -12.30
N GLY A 469 24.35 -16.71 -12.42
CA GLY A 469 24.02 -15.51 -11.67
C GLY A 469 24.48 -14.19 -12.30
N ASP A 470 25.16 -14.22 -13.48
CA ASP A 470 25.39 -13.00 -14.26
C ASP A 470 24.05 -12.43 -14.70
N ARG A 471 23.92 -11.11 -14.71
CA ARG A 471 22.72 -10.42 -15.20
C ARG A 471 23.02 -9.73 -16.51
N LEU A 472 22.20 -10.02 -17.50
CA LEU A 472 22.34 -9.51 -18.87
C LEU A 472 21.34 -8.40 -19.11
N MET A 473 21.77 -7.26 -19.62
CA MET A 473 20.89 -6.22 -20.14
C MET A 473 20.78 -6.38 -21.66
N ILE A 474 19.57 -6.67 -22.13
CA ILE A 474 19.25 -6.94 -23.52
C ILE A 474 18.49 -5.74 -24.09
N LEU A 475 18.90 -5.26 -25.24
CA LEU A 475 18.25 -4.21 -26.03
C LEU A 475 17.78 -4.80 -27.36
N SER A 476 16.56 -4.50 -27.76
CA SER A 476 16.02 -4.87 -29.08
C SER A 476 15.22 -3.73 -29.69
N ASP A 477 15.14 -3.69 -31.02
CA ASP A 477 14.39 -2.64 -31.73
C ASP A 477 12.87 -2.71 -31.50
N SER A 478 12.35 -3.88 -31.11
CA SER A 478 10.93 -4.07 -30.88
C SER A 478 10.63 -5.13 -29.81
N GLN A 479 9.42 -5.07 -29.20
CA GLN A 479 8.98 -6.06 -28.21
C GLN A 479 8.94 -7.49 -28.76
N PRO A 480 8.42 -7.76 -30.00
CA PRO A 480 8.42 -9.12 -30.55
C PRO A 480 9.83 -9.71 -30.73
N GLU A 481 10.82 -8.88 -31.11
CA GLU A 481 12.21 -9.32 -31.24
C GLU A 481 12.84 -9.58 -29.87
N LEU A 482 12.50 -8.77 -28.87
CA LEU A 482 12.91 -9.01 -27.49
C LEU A 482 12.34 -10.32 -26.93
N ASP A 483 11.04 -10.58 -27.17
CA ASP A 483 10.39 -11.82 -26.76
C ASP A 483 11.04 -13.04 -27.45
N ALA A 484 11.39 -12.93 -28.73
CA ALA A 484 12.13 -13.96 -29.45
C ALA A 484 13.55 -14.17 -28.89
N ALA A 485 14.23 -13.10 -28.47
CA ALA A 485 15.55 -13.19 -27.84
C ALA A 485 15.48 -13.87 -26.47
N LEU A 486 14.46 -13.55 -25.65
CA LEU A 486 14.25 -14.20 -24.37
C LEU A 486 13.97 -15.71 -24.55
N LEU A 487 13.16 -16.08 -25.54
CA LEU A 487 12.93 -17.50 -25.88
C LEU A 487 14.21 -18.20 -26.34
N ALA A 488 15.05 -17.54 -27.14
CA ALA A 488 16.34 -18.08 -27.58
C ALA A 488 17.28 -18.34 -26.38
N LEU A 489 17.21 -17.48 -25.36
CA LEU A 489 17.92 -17.65 -24.09
C LEU A 489 17.27 -18.69 -23.16
N GLY A 490 16.09 -19.25 -23.53
CA GLY A 490 15.36 -20.20 -22.69
C GLY A 490 14.54 -19.56 -21.58
N ILE A 491 14.24 -18.27 -21.73
CA ILE A 491 13.45 -17.48 -20.78
C ILE A 491 12.05 -17.32 -21.40
N ALA A 492 11.01 -17.71 -20.67
CA ALA A 492 9.65 -17.44 -21.10
C ALA A 492 9.42 -15.91 -21.10
N PRO A 493 9.03 -15.29 -22.24
CA PRO A 493 8.69 -13.89 -22.24
C PRO A 493 7.52 -13.67 -21.29
N PRO A 494 7.41 -12.50 -20.63
CA PRO A 494 6.24 -12.17 -19.84
C PRO A 494 4.99 -12.28 -20.74
N PRO A 495 3.84 -12.75 -20.22
CA PRO A 495 2.62 -12.81 -21.00
C PRO A 495 2.38 -11.43 -21.63
N SER A 496 2.22 -11.40 -22.95
CA SER A 496 2.05 -10.17 -23.70
C SER A 496 0.71 -9.53 -23.33
N ASP A 497 0.72 -8.62 -22.37
CA ASP A 497 -0.44 -7.78 -22.00
C ASP A 497 -0.67 -6.66 -23.03
N THR A 498 -0.37 -6.88 -24.28
CA THR A 498 -0.71 -5.98 -25.36
C THR A 498 -1.73 -6.65 -26.27
N PRO A 499 -3.03 -6.27 -26.20
CA PRO A 499 -3.91 -6.53 -27.31
C PRO A 499 -3.31 -5.81 -28.53
N SER A 500 -2.99 -6.56 -29.57
CA SER A 500 -2.50 -6.07 -30.86
C SER A 500 -3.57 -5.28 -31.65
N ASN A 501 -4.43 -4.54 -30.96
CA ASN A 501 -5.44 -3.70 -31.58
C ASN A 501 -5.51 -2.31 -30.91
N PRO A 502 -4.95 -1.26 -31.53
CA PRO A 502 -4.94 0.10 -30.96
C PRO A 502 -6.32 0.78 -30.96
N ARG A 503 -7.42 0.08 -31.27
CA ARG A 503 -8.77 0.64 -31.40
C ARG A 503 -9.83 0.08 -30.44
N ARG A 504 -9.51 -0.81 -29.51
CA ARG A 504 -10.49 -1.17 -28.47
C ARG A 504 -10.56 -0.08 -27.41
N LYS A 505 -11.60 0.75 -27.48
CA LYS A 505 -11.99 1.71 -26.45
C LYS A 505 -12.50 0.95 -25.23
N TRP A 506 -12.26 1.48 -24.05
CA TRP A 506 -12.73 0.93 -22.76
C TRP A 506 -14.24 0.69 -22.69
N THR A 507 -15.03 1.35 -23.55
CA THR A 507 -16.47 1.12 -23.71
C THR A 507 -16.81 -0.27 -24.20
N ASP A 508 -15.93 -0.95 -24.94
CA ASP A 508 -16.21 -2.26 -25.54
C ASP A 508 -16.03 -3.42 -24.55
N ILE A 509 -15.38 -3.14 -23.39
CA ILE A 509 -15.13 -4.16 -22.36
C ILE A 509 -16.33 -4.33 -21.41
N PHE A 510 -17.19 -3.32 -21.31
CA PHE A 510 -18.35 -3.33 -20.40
C PHE A 510 -19.68 -3.70 -21.09
N PHE A 511 -19.73 -3.81 -22.42
CA PHE A 511 -20.98 -4.04 -23.17
C PHE A 511 -21.00 -5.31 -24.04
N ASP A 512 -19.94 -6.14 -24.03
CA ASP A 512 -19.86 -7.36 -24.87
C ASP A 512 -20.37 -8.65 -24.17
N GLU A 513 -21.16 -8.54 -23.11
CA GLU A 513 -21.85 -9.69 -22.47
C GLU A 513 -23.38 -9.60 -22.54
N GLN A 514 -23.94 -9.03 -23.63
CA GLN A 514 -25.35 -9.25 -23.97
C GLN A 514 -25.50 -9.40 -25.49
N MET A 515 -25.18 -10.58 -25.99
CA MET A 515 -25.85 -11.24 -27.13
C MET A 515 -25.53 -12.74 -27.14
#